data_ee1eceb7e17a69a1fff22af3d08b506b
#
_entry.id   ee1eceb7e17a69a1fff22af3d08b506b
#
_cell.length_a   1.000
_cell.length_b   1.000
_cell.length_c   1.000
_cell.angle_alpha   90.00
_cell.angle_beta   90.00
_cell.angle_gamma   90.00
#
_symmetry.space_group_name_H-M   'P 1'
#
loop_
_entity.id
_entity.type
_entity.pdbx_description
1 polymer ?
#
loop_
_entity_poly.entity_id
_entity_poly.type
_entity_poly.pdbx_seq_one_letter_code
_entity_poly.pdbx_strand_id
1 'polypeptide(L)'
;MTFKQLDIKPRASFLEYIFGGCEIGLTVAIDFTLSNGHPSKPNSLHNVNDLSRNEYLKAIQSVGSILQYYDSDKQIPVLGFGSAIPPYPQTANHCFALNGNIFDPEVDGIENVVEVYKHAIRRVELYGPTNFSPILKLINEMTRDMNCTQANQKYNILLIITDGIISDMQ
;
A
#
# COMPACT_ATOMS: atom_id res chain seq x y z
N MET A 1 -29.94 41.62 -7.47
CA MET A 1 -29.66 40.22 -7.64
C MET A 1 -30.61 39.47 -6.73
N THR A 2 -31.55 38.70 -7.28
CA THR A 2 -32.54 37.95 -6.49
C THR A 2 -32.22 36.48 -6.60
N PHE A 3 -31.87 35.82 -5.49
CA PHE A 3 -31.70 34.36 -5.45
C PHE A 3 -33.09 33.72 -5.62
N LYS A 4 -33.22 32.88 -6.62
CA LYS A 4 -34.51 32.22 -6.89
C LYS A 4 -34.75 30.99 -6.01
N GLN A 5 -33.66 30.31 -5.57
CA GLN A 5 -33.72 29.15 -4.67
C GLN A 5 -32.36 28.86 -4.11
N LEU A 6 -32.25 28.55 -2.83
CA LEU A 6 -31.04 28.03 -2.16
C LEU A 6 -31.36 26.61 -1.71
N ASP A 7 -30.73 25.63 -2.34
CA ASP A 7 -30.84 24.20 -1.95
C ASP A 7 -29.57 23.81 -1.18
N ILE A 8 -29.69 23.64 0.13
CA ILE A 8 -28.61 23.23 1.02
C ILE A 8 -28.73 21.74 1.25
N LYS A 9 -27.84 20.96 0.60
CA LYS A 9 -27.75 19.51 0.82
C LYS A 9 -26.65 19.22 1.84
N PRO A 10 -26.96 18.49 2.94
CA PRO A 10 -25.95 18.02 3.85
C PRO A 10 -25.01 17.05 3.09
N ARG A 11 -23.69 17.18 3.35
CA ARG A 11 -22.73 16.18 2.89
C ARG A 11 -22.57 15.14 3.99
N ALA A 12 -22.67 13.88 3.63
CA ALA A 12 -22.39 12.79 4.54
C ALA A 12 -20.89 12.85 4.98
N SER A 13 -20.67 12.64 6.26
CA SER A 13 -19.33 12.48 6.84
C SER A 13 -18.77 11.09 6.52
N PHE A 14 -17.45 10.91 6.67
CA PHE A 14 -16.82 9.60 6.51
C PHE A 14 -17.47 8.52 7.39
N LEU A 15 -17.75 8.85 8.65
CA LEU A 15 -18.39 7.91 9.58
C LEU A 15 -19.82 7.53 9.15
N GLU A 16 -20.57 8.45 8.54
CA GLU A 16 -21.89 8.12 8.02
C GLU A 16 -21.84 7.14 6.85
N TYR A 17 -20.79 7.20 6.01
CA TYR A 17 -20.54 6.19 4.98
C TYR A 17 -20.22 4.82 5.60
N ILE A 18 -19.36 4.77 6.61
CA ILE A 18 -19.01 3.52 7.31
C ILE A 18 -20.24 2.92 8.00
N PHE A 19 -20.98 3.71 8.76
CA PHE A 19 -22.24 3.24 9.40
C PHE A 19 -23.33 2.89 8.39
N GLY A 20 -23.27 3.46 7.19
CA GLY A 20 -24.13 3.13 6.07
C GLY A 20 -23.78 1.84 5.35
N GLY A 21 -22.70 1.13 5.76
CA GLY A 21 -22.28 -0.14 5.18
C GLY A 21 -21.27 0.00 4.03
N CYS A 22 -20.56 1.12 3.94
CA CYS A 22 -19.44 1.24 2.99
C CYS A 22 -18.32 0.28 3.38
N GLU A 23 -17.96 -0.62 2.47
CA GLU A 23 -16.83 -1.53 2.64
C GLU A 23 -15.52 -0.77 2.41
N ILE A 24 -14.55 -0.98 3.28
CA ILE A 24 -13.18 -0.46 3.12
C ILE A 24 -12.25 -1.63 2.82
N GLY A 25 -11.42 -1.48 1.80
CA GLY A 25 -10.29 -2.36 1.52
C GLY A 25 -8.97 -1.61 1.72
N LEU A 26 -7.98 -2.27 2.30
CA LEU A 26 -6.64 -1.75 2.49
C LEU A 26 -5.67 -2.43 1.52
N THR A 27 -4.86 -1.63 0.82
CA THR A 27 -3.69 -2.12 0.06
C THR A 27 -2.44 -1.46 0.61
N VAL A 28 -1.37 -2.22 0.77
CA VAL A 28 -0.07 -1.71 1.24
C VAL A 28 0.97 -1.78 0.13
N ALA A 29 1.66 -0.67 -0.14
CA ALA A 29 2.76 -0.59 -1.10
C ALA A 29 4.04 -0.12 -0.37
N ILE A 30 5.13 -0.88 -0.54
CA ILE A 30 6.37 -0.72 0.21
C ILE A 30 7.51 -0.39 -0.74
N ASP A 31 8.27 0.65 -0.39
CA ASP A 31 9.44 1.11 -1.11
C ASP A 31 10.66 0.22 -0.82
N PHE A 32 11.22 -0.37 -1.87
CA PHE A 32 12.47 -1.15 -1.83
C PHE A 32 13.58 -0.46 -2.65
N THR A 33 13.59 0.87 -2.70
CA THR A 33 14.65 1.61 -3.37
C THR A 33 15.92 1.71 -2.50
N LEU A 34 17.05 1.91 -3.17
CA LEU A 34 18.38 1.93 -2.54
C LEU A 34 18.60 3.10 -1.56
N SER A 35 17.82 4.19 -1.70
CA SER A 35 17.82 5.33 -0.76
C SER A 35 17.57 4.91 0.68
N ASN A 36 16.77 3.87 0.90
CA ASN A 36 16.48 3.29 2.21
C ASN A 36 17.72 2.69 2.93
N GLY A 37 18.84 2.54 2.21
CA GLY A 37 20.07 1.93 2.70
C GLY A 37 19.99 0.39 2.76
N HIS A 38 21.15 -0.25 2.59
CA HIS A 38 21.22 -1.72 2.55
C HIS A 38 20.71 -2.33 3.87
N PRO A 39 19.82 -3.35 3.83
CA PRO A 39 19.12 -3.86 5.02
C PRO A 39 20.01 -4.35 6.16
N SER A 40 21.25 -4.76 5.88
CA SER A 40 22.23 -5.18 6.89
C SER A 40 22.93 -4.02 7.61
N LYS A 41 22.74 -2.78 7.17
CA LYS A 41 23.40 -1.61 7.77
C LYS A 41 22.58 -1.08 8.95
N PRO A 42 23.26 -0.58 10.02
CA PRO A 42 22.57 -0.09 11.22
C PRO A 42 21.67 1.12 10.99
N ASN A 43 21.94 1.91 9.95
CA ASN A 43 21.20 3.10 9.55
C ASN A 43 20.18 2.86 8.44
N SER A 44 19.99 1.61 8.03
CA SER A 44 18.95 1.26 7.05
C SER A 44 17.57 1.41 7.67
N LEU A 45 16.63 1.98 6.91
CA LEU A 45 15.23 2.04 7.29
C LEU A 45 14.58 0.65 7.27
N HIS A 46 15.15 -0.30 6.50
CA HIS A 46 14.80 -1.72 6.47
C HIS A 46 15.71 -2.60 7.35
N ASN A 47 16.21 -2.12 8.46
CA ASN A 47 17.17 -2.87 9.26
C ASN A 47 16.67 -4.27 9.62
N VAL A 48 17.37 -5.33 9.16
CA VAL A 48 17.00 -6.73 9.39
C VAL A 48 17.72 -7.36 10.58
N ASN A 49 18.78 -6.72 11.09
CA ASN A 49 19.56 -7.20 12.22
C ASN A 49 18.97 -6.77 13.57
N ASP A 50 18.31 -5.60 13.57
CA ASP A 50 17.59 -5.09 14.73
C ASP A 50 16.21 -4.58 14.29
N LEU A 51 15.21 -5.42 14.43
CA LEU A 51 13.83 -5.11 14.00
C LEU A 51 13.21 -3.94 14.78
N SER A 52 13.72 -3.64 15.97
CA SER A 52 13.25 -2.47 16.74
C SER A 52 13.66 -1.14 16.08
N ARG A 53 14.64 -1.18 15.18
CA ARG A 53 15.13 -0.04 14.40
C ARG A 53 14.60 -0.02 12.96
N ASN A 54 13.78 -0.98 12.57
CA ASN A 54 13.20 -1.05 11.25
C ASN A 54 11.98 -0.11 11.17
N GLU A 55 12.15 1.02 10.48
CA GLU A 55 11.12 2.06 10.41
C GLU A 55 9.91 1.61 9.56
N TYR A 56 10.14 0.81 8.52
CA TYR A 56 9.05 0.23 7.72
C TYR A 56 8.19 -0.73 8.54
N LEU A 57 8.82 -1.59 9.33
CA LEU A 57 8.10 -2.51 10.21
C LEU A 57 7.23 -1.75 11.23
N LYS A 58 7.78 -0.68 11.82
CA LYS A 58 7.03 0.19 12.73
C LYS A 58 5.84 0.85 12.04
N ALA A 59 6.06 1.38 10.81
CA ALA A 59 5.00 2.02 10.04
C ALA A 59 3.89 1.03 9.69
N ILE A 60 4.23 -0.17 9.20
CA ILE A 60 3.27 -1.23 8.88
C ILE A 60 2.45 -1.59 10.13
N GLN A 61 3.10 -1.82 11.27
CA GLN A 61 2.42 -2.19 12.50
C GLN A 61 1.55 -1.05 13.04
N SER A 62 2.05 0.19 13.06
CA SER A 62 1.34 1.32 13.65
C SER A 62 0.12 1.72 12.84
N VAL A 63 0.27 1.89 11.52
CA VAL A 63 -0.81 2.33 10.64
C VAL A 63 -1.72 1.17 10.28
N GLY A 64 -1.14 0.01 9.94
CA GLY A 64 -1.89 -1.17 9.53
C GLY A 64 -2.78 -1.71 10.64
N SER A 65 -2.32 -1.71 11.91
CA SER A 65 -3.14 -2.14 13.04
C SER A 65 -4.41 -1.31 13.23
N ILE A 66 -4.39 -0.04 12.82
CA ILE A 66 -5.57 0.84 12.87
C ILE A 66 -6.46 0.58 11.65
N LEU A 67 -5.88 0.58 10.44
CA LEU A 67 -6.64 0.50 9.20
C LEU A 67 -7.34 -0.85 9.01
N GLN A 68 -6.74 -1.96 9.48
CA GLN A 68 -7.35 -3.29 9.38
C GLN A 68 -8.72 -3.42 10.09
N TYR A 69 -9.04 -2.52 11.06
CA TYR A 69 -10.37 -2.53 11.69
C TYR A 69 -11.47 -2.00 10.76
N TYR A 70 -11.09 -1.27 9.73
CA TYR A 70 -12.00 -0.74 8.72
C TYR A 70 -12.03 -1.62 7.46
N ASP A 71 -11.09 -2.55 7.33
CA ASP A 71 -11.03 -3.50 6.25
C ASP A 71 -12.02 -4.64 6.50
N SER A 72 -12.98 -4.80 5.57
CA SER A 72 -14.16 -5.64 5.79
C SER A 72 -13.84 -7.13 5.76
N ASP A 73 -12.92 -7.56 4.89
CA ASP A 73 -12.54 -8.96 4.69
C ASP A 73 -11.13 -9.30 5.19
N LYS A 74 -10.35 -8.27 5.55
CA LYS A 74 -8.96 -8.36 6.00
C LYS A 74 -7.99 -8.99 4.99
N GLN A 75 -8.41 -9.09 3.74
CA GLN A 75 -7.56 -9.54 2.64
C GLN A 75 -6.78 -8.36 2.09
N ILE A 76 -5.53 -8.22 2.51
CA ILE A 76 -4.69 -7.04 2.26
C ILE A 76 -3.71 -7.33 1.13
N PRO A 77 -3.89 -6.75 -0.08
CA PRO A 77 -2.86 -6.81 -1.11
C PRO A 77 -1.57 -6.12 -0.64
N VAL A 78 -0.43 -6.82 -0.76
CA VAL A 78 0.88 -6.29 -0.34
C VAL A 78 1.81 -6.24 -1.52
N LEU A 79 2.13 -5.02 -1.94
CA LEU A 79 2.92 -4.72 -3.12
C LEU A 79 4.26 -4.09 -2.73
N GLY A 80 5.25 -4.27 -3.59
CA GLY A 80 6.55 -3.61 -3.48
C GLY A 80 6.91 -2.91 -4.78
N PHE A 81 7.81 -1.92 -4.68
CA PHE A 81 8.36 -1.21 -5.82
C PHE A 81 9.82 -0.83 -5.62
N GLY A 82 10.54 -0.57 -6.72
CA GLY A 82 11.89 -0.06 -6.69
C GLY A 82 12.99 -1.09 -6.38
N SER A 83 12.70 -2.39 -6.51
CA SER A 83 13.68 -3.43 -6.28
C SER A 83 14.05 -4.21 -7.54
N ALA A 84 15.24 -4.79 -7.55
CA ALA A 84 15.58 -5.86 -8.48
C ALA A 84 15.21 -7.21 -7.86
N ILE A 85 14.49 -8.05 -8.63
CA ILE A 85 14.03 -9.35 -8.18
C ILE A 85 14.84 -10.43 -8.90
N PRO A 86 15.49 -11.36 -8.18
CA PRO A 86 16.17 -12.48 -8.80
C PRO A 86 15.23 -13.28 -9.72
N PRO A 87 15.66 -13.79 -10.88
CA PRO A 87 17.05 -13.82 -11.39
C PRO A 87 17.45 -12.60 -12.23
N TYR A 88 16.72 -11.50 -12.23
CA TYR A 88 16.95 -10.31 -13.07
C TYR A 88 17.51 -9.12 -12.26
N PRO A 89 18.75 -9.18 -11.74
CA PRO A 89 19.27 -8.19 -10.80
C PRO A 89 19.58 -6.82 -11.40
N GLN A 90 19.44 -6.65 -12.73
CA GLN A 90 19.77 -5.41 -13.43
C GLN A 90 18.56 -4.58 -13.87
N THR A 91 17.35 -5.01 -13.49
CA THR A 91 16.12 -4.31 -13.87
C THR A 91 15.26 -4.08 -12.65
N ALA A 92 14.96 -2.81 -12.37
CA ALA A 92 14.04 -2.47 -11.31
C ALA A 92 12.63 -2.95 -11.64
N ASN A 93 12.01 -3.65 -10.71
CA ASN A 93 10.58 -3.92 -10.71
C ASN A 93 9.88 -2.88 -9.84
N HIS A 94 8.92 -2.18 -10.42
CA HIS A 94 8.19 -1.11 -9.75
C HIS A 94 6.76 -1.51 -9.34
N CYS A 95 6.42 -2.80 -9.50
CA CYS A 95 5.15 -3.35 -9.01
C CYS A 95 5.26 -4.87 -8.92
N PHE A 96 5.43 -5.40 -7.73
CA PHE A 96 5.48 -6.83 -7.47
C PHE A 96 4.76 -7.18 -6.16
N ALA A 97 4.19 -8.38 -6.09
CA ALA A 97 3.57 -8.86 -4.86
C ALA A 97 4.62 -9.41 -3.89
N LEU A 98 4.54 -9.05 -2.61
CA LEU A 98 5.47 -9.52 -1.59
C LEU A 98 5.35 -11.02 -1.30
N ASN A 99 4.16 -11.58 -1.50
CA ASN A 99 3.91 -13.03 -1.41
C ASN A 99 4.44 -13.81 -2.64
N GLY A 100 4.90 -13.09 -3.68
CA GLY A 100 5.43 -13.68 -4.92
C GLY A 100 4.37 -13.99 -5.98
N ASN A 101 3.10 -13.74 -5.73
CA ASN A 101 2.01 -13.97 -6.66
C ASN A 101 1.28 -12.65 -7.01
N ILE A 102 1.64 -12.04 -8.13
CA ILE A 102 1.03 -10.76 -8.56
C ILE A 102 -0.45 -10.90 -8.97
N PHE A 103 -0.90 -12.11 -9.29
CA PHE A 103 -2.30 -12.37 -9.62
C PHE A 103 -3.19 -12.56 -8.39
N ASP A 104 -2.57 -12.78 -7.22
CA ASP A 104 -3.24 -12.91 -5.93
C ASP A 104 -2.28 -12.34 -4.86
N PRO A 105 -2.16 -11.00 -4.75
CA PRO A 105 -1.21 -10.35 -3.86
C PRO A 105 -1.68 -10.25 -2.41
N GLU A 106 -2.86 -10.78 -2.10
CA GLU A 106 -3.54 -10.66 -0.82
C GLU A 106 -2.91 -11.54 0.26
N VAL A 107 -2.94 -11.05 1.48
CA VAL A 107 -2.60 -11.78 2.70
C VAL A 107 -3.63 -11.47 3.79
N ASP A 108 -3.88 -12.41 4.68
CA ASP A 108 -4.87 -12.31 5.74
C ASP A 108 -4.30 -11.52 6.95
N GLY A 109 -4.80 -10.32 7.14
CA GLY A 109 -4.49 -9.46 8.28
C GLY A 109 -3.07 -8.88 8.30
N ILE A 110 -2.86 -7.92 9.21
CA ILE A 110 -1.62 -7.15 9.28
C ILE A 110 -0.41 -7.97 9.74
N GLU A 111 -0.63 -9.03 10.53
CA GLU A 111 0.44 -9.91 10.95
C GLU A 111 1.09 -10.61 9.76
N ASN A 112 0.28 -11.07 8.79
CA ASN A 112 0.81 -11.67 7.57
C ASN A 112 1.44 -10.63 6.62
N VAL A 113 0.97 -9.38 6.62
CA VAL A 113 1.68 -8.27 5.95
C VAL A 113 3.10 -8.11 6.49
N VAL A 114 3.25 -8.14 7.82
CA VAL A 114 4.57 -8.10 8.49
C VAL A 114 5.44 -9.29 8.09
N GLU A 115 4.88 -10.49 8.04
CA GLU A 115 5.66 -11.69 7.70
C GLU A 115 6.11 -11.69 6.24
N VAL A 116 5.21 -11.38 5.28
CA VAL A 116 5.64 -11.30 3.86
C VAL A 116 6.64 -10.18 3.63
N TYR A 117 6.54 -9.05 4.34
CA TYR A 117 7.55 -7.99 4.31
C TYR A 117 8.93 -8.49 4.79
N LYS A 118 9.00 -9.16 5.95
CA LYS A 118 10.24 -9.72 6.49
C LYS A 118 10.87 -10.75 5.55
N HIS A 119 10.05 -11.51 4.84
CA HIS A 119 10.53 -12.45 3.83
C HIS A 119 11.03 -11.73 2.58
N ALA A 120 10.28 -10.74 2.08
CA ALA A 120 10.63 -10.00 0.88
C ALA A 120 11.96 -9.27 1.03
N ILE A 121 12.16 -8.50 2.10
CA ILE A 121 13.37 -7.68 2.32
C ILE A 121 14.67 -8.49 2.37
N ARG A 122 14.60 -9.79 2.61
CA ARG A 122 15.76 -10.70 2.59
C ARG A 122 16.04 -11.33 1.22
N ARG A 123 15.11 -11.19 0.27
CA ARG A 123 15.17 -11.84 -1.04
C ARG A 123 15.37 -10.85 -2.18
N VAL A 124 14.83 -9.65 -2.03
CA VAL A 124 14.92 -8.60 -3.05
C VAL A 124 16.22 -7.81 -2.89
N GLU A 125 16.68 -7.24 -3.97
CA GLU A 125 17.82 -6.34 -4.00
C GLU A 125 17.30 -4.91 -4.12
N LEU A 126 17.64 -4.03 -3.17
CA LEU A 126 17.23 -2.63 -3.24
C LEU A 126 17.84 -1.97 -4.47
N TYR A 127 17.00 -1.27 -5.24
CA TYR A 127 17.42 -0.68 -6.51
C TYR A 127 16.87 0.75 -6.67
N GLY A 128 16.17 1.05 -7.72
CA GLY A 128 15.56 2.35 -8.03
C GLY A 128 15.33 2.51 -9.53
N PRO A 129 14.74 3.62 -9.94
CA PRO A 129 14.25 4.79 -9.20
C PRO A 129 12.98 4.54 -8.36
N THR A 130 12.51 5.58 -7.64
CA THR A 130 11.24 5.55 -6.88
C THR A 130 10.08 5.92 -7.80
N ASN A 131 9.42 4.93 -8.40
CA ASN A 131 8.31 5.10 -9.32
C ASN A 131 7.00 4.57 -8.74
N PHE A 132 5.97 5.42 -8.67
CA PHE A 132 4.65 5.08 -8.14
C PHE A 132 3.64 4.70 -9.24
N SER A 133 3.83 5.19 -10.48
CA SER A 133 2.87 4.94 -11.57
C SER A 133 2.49 3.48 -11.78
N PRO A 134 3.42 2.49 -11.72
CA PRO A 134 3.05 1.10 -11.89
C PRO A 134 2.11 0.58 -10.80
N ILE A 135 2.34 0.97 -9.53
CA ILE A 135 1.45 0.63 -8.41
C ILE A 135 0.07 1.25 -8.63
N LEU A 136 0.02 2.56 -8.92
CA LEU A 136 -1.24 3.28 -9.13
C LEU A 136 -2.04 2.71 -10.30
N LYS A 137 -1.37 2.29 -11.38
CA LYS A 137 -2.01 1.64 -12.54
C LYS A 137 -2.63 0.31 -12.14
N LEU A 138 -1.90 -0.55 -11.42
CA LEU A 138 -2.42 -1.83 -10.96
C LEU A 138 -3.64 -1.63 -10.05
N ILE A 139 -3.58 -0.73 -9.08
CA ILE A 139 -4.71 -0.46 -8.19
C ILE A 139 -5.92 0.07 -8.96
N ASN A 140 -5.71 0.96 -9.93
CA ASN A 140 -6.78 1.45 -10.79
C ASN A 140 -7.41 0.33 -11.64
N GLU A 141 -6.63 -0.66 -12.08
CA GLU A 141 -7.15 -1.83 -12.78
C GLU A 141 -7.94 -2.75 -11.84
N MET A 142 -7.43 -3.05 -10.66
CA MET A 142 -8.13 -3.87 -9.65
C MET A 142 -9.45 -3.25 -9.21
N THR A 143 -9.53 -1.91 -9.13
CA THR A 143 -10.72 -1.21 -8.66
C THR A 143 -11.71 -0.86 -9.77
N ARG A 144 -11.31 -0.91 -11.04
CA ARG A 144 -12.14 -0.51 -12.19
C ARG A 144 -13.42 -1.35 -12.30
N ASP A 145 -13.31 -2.65 -12.07
CA ASP A 145 -14.40 -3.61 -12.27
C ASP A 145 -15.21 -3.84 -10.99
N MET A 146 -14.94 -3.07 -9.93
CA MET A 146 -15.75 -3.11 -8.73
C MET A 146 -17.13 -2.49 -9.03
N ASN A 147 -18.18 -3.31 -8.96
CA ASN A 147 -19.56 -2.89 -9.14
C ASN A 147 -20.03 -2.03 -7.94
N CYS A 148 -19.50 -0.81 -7.85
CA CYS A 148 -19.90 0.15 -6.83
C CYS A 148 -21.20 0.83 -7.24
N THR A 149 -22.21 0.75 -6.38
CA THR A 149 -23.49 1.43 -6.52
C THR A 149 -23.76 2.24 -5.27
N GLN A 150 -24.82 3.06 -5.27
CA GLN A 150 -25.23 3.78 -4.07
C GLN A 150 -25.64 2.84 -2.93
N ALA A 151 -26.10 1.64 -3.24
CA ALA A 151 -26.49 0.62 -2.26
C ALA A 151 -25.33 -0.34 -1.88
N ASN A 152 -24.27 -0.38 -2.68
CA ASN A 152 -23.07 -1.20 -2.44
C ASN A 152 -21.83 -0.33 -2.67
N GLN A 153 -21.39 0.34 -1.62
CA GLN A 153 -20.29 1.30 -1.68
C GLN A 153 -18.99 0.63 -1.20
N LYS A 154 -17.90 0.86 -1.95
CA LYS A 154 -16.56 0.40 -1.62
C LYS A 154 -15.59 1.56 -1.68
N TYR A 155 -14.68 1.62 -0.71
CA TYR A 155 -13.62 2.62 -0.62
C TYR A 155 -12.28 1.93 -0.40
N ASN A 156 -11.36 2.08 -1.36
CA ASN A 156 -10.04 1.47 -1.26
C ASN A 156 -9.02 2.49 -0.76
N ILE A 157 -8.25 2.10 0.23
CA ILE A 157 -7.15 2.86 0.80
C ILE A 157 -5.84 2.24 0.30
N LEU A 158 -5.04 3.01 -0.42
CA LEU A 158 -3.67 2.64 -0.76
C LEU A 158 -2.71 3.33 0.21
N LEU A 159 -2.08 2.54 1.08
CA LEU A 159 -1.02 2.99 1.98
C LEU A 159 0.33 2.81 1.29
N ILE A 160 0.97 3.91 0.89
CA ILE A 160 2.34 3.88 0.35
C ILE A 160 3.31 4.28 1.46
N ILE A 161 4.26 3.39 1.76
CA ILE A 161 5.34 3.65 2.73
C ILE A 161 6.63 3.84 1.94
N THR A 162 7.23 5.02 2.04
CA THR A 162 8.40 5.44 1.26
C THR A 162 9.25 6.46 2.02
N ASP A 163 10.55 6.51 1.73
CA ASP A 163 11.48 7.56 2.19
C ASP A 163 11.84 8.53 1.06
N GLY A 164 11.41 8.24 -0.16
CA GLY A 164 11.96 8.82 -1.38
C GLY A 164 11.16 9.95 -1.99
N ILE A 165 11.87 10.71 -2.82
CA ILE A 165 11.28 11.65 -3.76
C ILE A 165 10.80 10.85 -4.97
N ILE A 166 9.52 11.03 -5.32
CA ILE A 166 8.90 10.37 -6.48
C ILE A 166 9.62 10.79 -7.76
N SER A 167 10.03 9.80 -8.56
CA SER A 167 10.80 10.04 -9.78
C SER A 167 9.93 10.17 -11.05
N ASP A 168 8.70 9.72 -11.00
CA ASP A 168 7.76 9.64 -12.14
C ASP A 168 6.54 10.57 -12.00
N MET A 169 6.66 11.65 -11.23
CA MET A 169 5.68 12.74 -11.17
C MET A 169 5.88 13.67 -12.38
N GLN A 170 5.24 13.36 -13.52
CA GLN A 170 5.10 14.26 -14.68
C GLN A 170 3.65 14.34 -15.12
#